data_585cc043a94a22e810c728ebf8c7cf27
#
_entry.id   585cc043a94a22e810c728ebf8c7cf27
#
_cell.length_a   1.000
_cell.length_b   1.000
_cell.length_c   1.000
_cell.angle_alpha   90.00
_cell.angle_beta   90.00
_cell.angle_gamma   90.00
#
_symmetry.space_group_name_H-M   'P 1'
#
loop_
_entity.id
_entity.type
_entity.pdbx_description
1 polymer ?
#
loop_
_entity_poly.entity_id
_entity_poly.type
_entity_poly.pdbx_seq_one_letter_code
_entity_poly.pdbx_strand_id
1 'polypeptide(L)'
;MKYRSLLISLVLVLVLLTGCGTPASFSQVAATTLPVYELTSRLCDGTGITVTRLVTESVSCLHDYALNVNQVKAAESAEVIVMNGAGLEEFMEDILHKSGYLIDASHGIALTECEEAEEDDHGHGHEGHNHDVDNHIWLSPVNASIMAQNICEGLCGVYPGQESIFRSNLLTLLADLEALQTYGETQLADLSCRELITFHDGFSYLAASFDLTILRAIEEESGSEASAAELIELIEEVEHHNLPAIFTEASGSVSAAAVISRETGVPTYTLDMAMSGDSYFEAMYHNIDTLKEALG
;
A
#
# COMPACT_ATOMS: atom_id res chain seq x y z
N MET A 1 -54.85 20.40 40.36
CA MET A 1 -53.93 19.24 40.43
C MET A 1 -53.87 18.44 39.14
N LYS A 2 -54.96 18.32 38.36
CA LYS A 2 -54.97 17.53 37.09
C LYS A 2 -54.02 18.05 35.98
N TYR A 3 -53.83 19.35 35.86
CA TYR A 3 -52.96 19.98 34.84
C TYR A 3 -51.46 19.87 35.14
N ARG A 4 -51.07 19.73 36.41
CA ARG A 4 -49.66 19.53 36.78
C ARG A 4 -49.15 18.13 36.41
N SER A 5 -49.99 17.10 36.54
CA SER A 5 -49.67 15.74 36.13
C SER A 5 -49.55 15.60 34.61
N LEU A 6 -50.38 16.36 33.85
CA LEU A 6 -50.34 16.34 32.38
C LEU A 6 -49.04 17.01 31.83
N LEU A 7 -48.60 18.11 32.45
CA LEU A 7 -47.35 18.80 32.09
C LEU A 7 -46.13 17.95 32.38
N ILE A 8 -46.09 17.23 33.52
CA ILE A 8 -44.98 16.35 33.88
C ILE A 8 -44.91 15.15 32.94
N SER A 9 -46.06 14.56 32.55
CA SER A 9 -46.09 13.49 31.56
C SER A 9 -45.66 13.94 30.16
N LEU A 10 -45.99 15.16 29.75
CA LEU A 10 -45.57 15.72 28.44
C LEU A 10 -44.07 16.01 28.39
N VAL A 11 -43.49 16.51 29.49
CA VAL A 11 -42.02 16.72 29.59
C VAL A 11 -41.27 15.39 29.62
N LEU A 12 -41.83 14.36 30.30
CA LEU A 12 -41.18 13.03 30.32
C LEU A 12 -41.20 12.34 28.95
N VAL A 13 -42.26 12.55 28.15
CA VAL A 13 -42.39 11.99 26.79
C VAL A 13 -41.44 12.75 25.82
N LEU A 14 -41.25 14.09 26.02
CA LEU A 14 -40.32 14.84 25.20
C LEU A 14 -38.86 14.50 25.44
N VAL A 15 -38.49 14.09 26.67
CA VAL A 15 -37.13 13.67 27.01
C VAL A 15 -36.81 12.26 26.50
N LEU A 16 -37.83 11.41 26.28
CA LEU A 16 -37.63 10.06 25.69
C LEU A 16 -37.52 10.08 24.18
N LEU A 17 -37.80 11.19 23.49
CA LEU A 17 -37.69 11.34 22.04
C LEU A 17 -36.34 11.88 21.59
N THR A 18 -35.49 12.33 22.52
CA THR A 18 -34.08 12.59 22.24
C THR A 18 -33.27 11.29 22.41
N GLY A 19 -33.68 10.24 21.75
CA GLY A 19 -32.81 9.12 21.43
C GLY A 19 -31.75 9.65 20.47
N CYS A 20 -30.64 10.11 21.01
CA CYS A 20 -29.41 10.31 20.27
C CYS A 20 -28.98 8.94 19.74
N GLY A 21 -29.51 8.53 18.59
CA GLY A 21 -28.69 7.80 17.69
C GLY A 21 -27.53 8.73 17.37
N THR A 22 -26.34 8.44 17.88
CA THR A 22 -25.11 9.06 17.33
C THR A 22 -25.22 8.83 15.83
N PRO A 23 -25.24 9.89 15.00
CA PRO A 23 -25.12 9.68 13.58
C PRO A 23 -23.82 8.86 13.42
N ALA A 24 -23.89 7.78 12.66
CA ALA A 24 -22.67 7.10 12.23
C ALA A 24 -21.79 8.22 11.66
N SER A 25 -20.67 8.52 12.32
CA SER A 25 -19.73 9.51 11.82
C SER A 25 -19.14 8.89 10.56
N PHE A 26 -19.70 9.24 9.42
CA PHE A 26 -19.13 8.89 8.15
C PHE A 26 -17.77 9.57 8.07
N SER A 27 -16.77 8.85 7.66
CA SER A 27 -15.44 9.42 7.43
C SER A 27 -15.52 10.39 6.27
N GLN A 28 -14.92 11.57 6.41
CA GLN A 28 -14.91 12.57 5.35
C GLN A 28 -13.99 12.17 4.21
N VAL A 29 -12.90 11.44 4.54
CA VAL A 29 -11.92 10.95 3.57
C VAL A 29 -11.78 9.44 3.71
N ALA A 30 -11.84 8.72 2.60
CA ALA A 30 -11.47 7.31 2.51
C ALA A 30 -10.15 7.20 1.78
N ALA A 31 -9.20 6.45 2.34
CA ALA A 31 -7.92 6.14 1.71
C ALA A 31 -7.85 4.64 1.40
N THR A 32 -7.38 4.27 0.23
CA THR A 32 -7.50 2.89 -0.25
C THR A 32 -6.62 1.93 0.53
N THR A 33 -5.33 2.18 0.62
CA THR A 33 -4.30 1.28 1.19
C THR A 33 -3.62 1.88 2.41
N LEU A 34 -2.78 1.12 3.10
CA LEU A 34 -2.03 1.60 4.27
C LEU A 34 -1.12 2.81 3.94
N PRO A 35 -0.28 2.80 2.89
CA PRO A 35 0.56 3.95 2.58
C PRO A 35 -0.26 5.22 2.36
N VAL A 36 -1.27 5.14 1.50
CA VAL A 36 -2.17 6.26 1.20
C VAL A 36 -2.90 6.74 2.46
N TYR A 37 -3.36 5.80 3.30
CA TYR A 37 -4.02 6.13 4.56
C TYR A 37 -3.09 6.87 5.53
N GLU A 38 -1.86 6.38 5.71
CA GLU A 38 -0.94 7.02 6.66
C GLU A 38 -0.52 8.41 6.18
N LEU A 39 -0.16 8.56 4.90
CA LEU A 39 0.16 9.86 4.31
C LEU A 39 -1.01 10.84 4.45
N THR A 40 -2.24 10.41 4.11
CA THR A 40 -3.45 11.23 4.21
C THR A 40 -3.78 11.60 5.66
N SER A 41 -3.70 10.64 6.57
CA SER A 41 -3.98 10.85 7.99
C SER A 41 -3.03 11.86 8.62
N ARG A 42 -1.74 11.77 8.30
CA ARG A 42 -0.73 12.71 8.75
C ARG A 42 -0.95 14.13 8.20
N LEU A 43 -1.38 14.23 6.94
CA LEU A 43 -1.76 15.53 6.37
C LEU A 43 -3.00 16.12 7.05
N CYS A 44 -3.97 15.29 7.44
CA CYS A 44 -5.21 15.71 8.09
C CYS A 44 -5.06 15.96 9.60
N ASP A 45 -3.91 15.72 10.20
CA ASP A 45 -3.73 15.91 11.65
C ASP A 45 -4.01 17.36 12.07
N GLY A 46 -4.75 17.54 13.18
CA GLY A 46 -5.17 18.85 13.69
C GLY A 46 -6.28 19.56 12.91
N THR A 47 -6.79 18.99 11.79
CA THR A 47 -7.89 19.58 11.00
C THR A 47 -9.28 19.20 11.51
N GLY A 48 -9.40 18.10 12.25
CA GLY A 48 -10.68 17.50 12.60
C GLY A 48 -11.32 16.66 11.48
N ILE A 49 -10.67 16.53 10.32
CA ILE A 49 -11.08 15.66 9.23
C ILE A 49 -10.75 14.22 9.61
N THR A 50 -11.73 13.32 9.44
CA THR A 50 -11.55 11.90 9.71
C THR A 50 -11.17 11.14 8.45
N VAL A 51 -10.16 10.30 8.54
CA VAL A 51 -9.68 9.44 7.45
C VAL A 51 -9.95 7.99 7.80
N THR A 52 -10.49 7.21 6.87
CA THR A 52 -10.72 5.76 7.02
C THR A 52 -9.90 5.00 5.99
N ARG A 53 -9.17 3.98 6.41
CA ARG A 53 -8.52 3.01 5.51
C ARG A 53 -9.56 2.02 5.00
N LEU A 54 -9.63 1.83 3.68
CA LEU A 54 -10.56 0.88 3.07
C LEU A 54 -10.02 -0.55 3.16
N VAL A 55 -8.83 -0.82 2.65
CA VAL A 55 -8.21 -2.15 2.70
C VAL A 55 -7.48 -2.31 4.04
N THR A 56 -8.03 -3.11 4.93
CA THR A 56 -7.49 -3.35 6.28
C THR A 56 -6.97 -4.77 6.48
N GLU A 57 -7.26 -5.65 5.55
CA GLU A 57 -6.82 -7.03 5.53
C GLU A 57 -5.33 -7.11 5.16
N SER A 58 -4.69 -8.20 5.59
CA SER A 58 -3.32 -8.49 5.15
C SER A 58 -3.38 -9.08 3.75
N VAL A 59 -2.98 -8.28 2.78
CA VAL A 59 -2.94 -8.64 1.37
C VAL A 59 -1.59 -8.25 0.79
N SER A 60 -1.06 -9.05 -0.10
CA SER A 60 0.15 -8.75 -0.86
C SER A 60 -0.16 -8.10 -2.21
N CYS A 61 -1.28 -8.48 -2.80
CA CYS A 61 -1.75 -7.99 -4.09
C CYS A 61 -3.24 -7.66 -4.02
N LEU A 62 -3.70 -6.71 -4.82
CA LEU A 62 -5.10 -6.28 -4.87
C LEU A 62 -5.84 -6.72 -6.15
N HIS A 63 -5.18 -7.44 -7.07
CA HIS A 63 -5.82 -7.83 -8.35
C HIS A 63 -7.13 -8.60 -8.15
N ASP A 64 -7.14 -9.57 -7.25
CA ASP A 64 -8.33 -10.37 -6.93
C ASP A 64 -9.09 -9.88 -5.69
N TYR A 65 -8.77 -8.67 -5.21
CA TYR A 65 -9.38 -8.16 -3.99
C TYR A 65 -10.83 -7.73 -4.25
N ALA A 66 -11.73 -8.16 -3.38
CA ALA A 66 -13.13 -7.76 -3.41
C ALA A 66 -13.52 -7.02 -2.13
N LEU A 67 -13.99 -5.78 -2.28
CA LEU A 67 -14.48 -5.00 -1.15
C LEU A 67 -15.66 -5.68 -0.44
N ASN A 68 -15.59 -5.76 0.87
CA ASN A 68 -16.73 -6.17 1.66
C ASN A 68 -17.77 -5.04 1.79
N VAL A 69 -19.00 -5.37 2.24
CA VAL A 69 -20.11 -4.42 2.32
C VAL A 69 -19.81 -3.17 3.16
N ASN A 70 -18.97 -3.29 4.20
CA ASN A 70 -18.62 -2.16 5.04
C ASN A 70 -17.62 -1.23 4.35
N GLN A 71 -16.67 -1.77 3.61
CA GLN A 71 -15.71 -1.03 2.79
C GLN A 71 -16.42 -0.27 1.67
N VAL A 72 -17.36 -0.94 0.97
CA VAL A 72 -18.22 -0.28 -0.05
C VAL A 72 -18.98 0.90 0.57
N LYS A 73 -19.63 0.70 1.71
CA LYS A 73 -20.35 1.79 2.39
C LYS A 73 -19.44 2.92 2.84
N ALA A 74 -18.23 2.62 3.31
CA ALA A 74 -17.26 3.62 3.70
C ALA A 74 -16.82 4.45 2.48
N ALA A 75 -16.52 3.81 1.37
CA ALA A 75 -16.15 4.47 0.12
C ALA A 75 -17.30 5.34 -0.44
N GLU A 76 -18.52 4.79 -0.54
CA GLU A 76 -19.69 5.51 -1.06
C GLU A 76 -20.13 6.69 -0.18
N SER A 77 -19.81 6.66 1.12
CA SER A 77 -20.17 7.73 2.06
C SER A 77 -19.11 8.80 2.24
N ALA A 78 -17.89 8.57 1.75
CA ALA A 78 -16.80 9.53 1.83
C ALA A 78 -17.03 10.71 0.88
N GLU A 79 -16.63 11.92 1.30
CA GLU A 79 -16.61 13.10 0.44
C GLU A 79 -15.48 13.03 -0.58
N VAL A 80 -14.37 12.42 -0.17
CA VAL A 80 -13.14 12.27 -0.94
C VAL A 80 -12.63 10.84 -0.83
N ILE A 81 -12.24 10.26 -1.96
CA ILE A 81 -11.43 9.04 -1.99
C ILE A 81 -10.02 9.43 -2.41
N VAL A 82 -9.04 9.01 -1.61
CA VAL A 82 -7.61 9.10 -1.93
C VAL A 82 -7.14 7.73 -2.32
N MET A 83 -6.63 7.60 -3.53
CA MET A 83 -6.16 6.34 -4.09
C MET A 83 -4.65 6.39 -4.36
N ASN A 84 -4.01 5.22 -4.38
CA ASN A 84 -2.63 5.07 -4.80
C ASN A 84 -2.45 5.56 -6.24
N GLY A 85 -3.37 5.17 -7.11
CA GLY A 85 -3.27 5.39 -8.56
C GLY A 85 -2.39 4.34 -9.24
N ALA A 86 -1.89 4.64 -10.42
CA ALA A 86 -1.11 3.73 -11.24
C ALA A 86 -1.82 2.37 -11.53
N GLY A 87 -3.15 2.36 -11.57
CA GLY A 87 -3.96 1.16 -11.85
C GLY A 87 -4.26 0.26 -10.64
N LEU A 88 -3.68 0.54 -9.45
CA LEU A 88 -3.84 -0.35 -8.29
C LEU A 88 -5.30 -0.58 -7.89
N GLU A 89 -6.18 0.40 -8.06
CA GLU A 89 -7.57 0.36 -7.60
C GLU A 89 -8.57 -0.15 -8.64
N GLU A 90 -8.17 -0.91 -9.64
CA GLU A 90 -9.08 -1.52 -10.62
C GLU A 90 -10.19 -2.35 -9.97
N PHE A 91 -9.89 -3.03 -8.86
CA PHE A 91 -10.84 -3.82 -8.06
C PHE A 91 -12.06 -3.02 -7.54
N MET A 92 -12.01 -1.70 -7.56
CA MET A 92 -13.09 -0.82 -7.07
C MET A 92 -13.54 0.25 -8.09
N GLU A 93 -13.22 0.10 -9.36
CA GLU A 93 -13.49 1.07 -10.43
C GLU A 93 -14.96 1.52 -10.46
N ASP A 94 -15.91 0.60 -10.31
CA ASP A 94 -17.35 0.88 -10.25
C ASP A 94 -17.76 1.87 -9.14
N ILE A 95 -16.99 1.91 -8.04
CA ILE A 95 -17.21 2.82 -6.91
C ILE A 95 -16.53 4.15 -7.20
N LEU A 96 -15.31 4.13 -7.74
CA LEU A 96 -14.54 5.32 -8.07
C LEU A 96 -15.31 6.21 -9.06
N HIS A 97 -15.96 5.62 -10.06
CA HIS A 97 -16.78 6.37 -11.03
C HIS A 97 -18.00 7.11 -10.42
N LYS A 98 -18.44 6.71 -9.22
CA LYS A 98 -19.59 7.32 -8.52
C LYS A 98 -19.15 8.31 -7.45
N SER A 99 -17.88 8.39 -7.13
CA SER A 99 -17.33 9.23 -6.08
C SER A 99 -17.33 10.71 -6.45
N GLY A 100 -17.51 11.59 -5.46
CA GLY A 100 -17.57 13.03 -5.67
C GLY A 100 -16.22 13.64 -6.02
N TYR A 101 -15.18 13.31 -5.25
CA TYR A 101 -13.80 13.75 -5.44
C TYR A 101 -12.85 12.60 -5.33
N LEU A 102 -11.98 12.47 -6.34
CA LEU A 102 -10.88 11.51 -6.35
C LEU A 102 -9.56 12.27 -6.28
N ILE A 103 -8.65 11.79 -5.45
CA ILE A 103 -7.27 12.24 -5.38
C ILE A 103 -6.40 11.05 -5.78
N ASP A 104 -5.79 11.13 -6.95
CA ASP A 104 -4.82 10.17 -7.45
C ASP A 104 -3.43 10.58 -6.95
N ALA A 105 -2.82 9.74 -6.11
CA ALA A 105 -1.52 10.03 -5.52
C ALA A 105 -0.37 9.79 -6.52
N SER A 106 -0.57 9.03 -7.59
CA SER A 106 0.49 8.66 -8.54
C SER A 106 0.86 9.74 -9.55
N HIS A 107 0.10 10.84 -9.61
CA HIS A 107 0.28 11.84 -10.65
C HIS A 107 1.73 12.36 -10.74
N GLY A 108 2.33 12.29 -11.94
CA GLY A 108 3.69 12.73 -12.21
C GLY A 108 4.81 11.80 -11.74
N ILE A 109 4.49 10.63 -11.20
CA ILE A 109 5.47 9.57 -10.93
C ILE A 109 5.79 8.86 -12.24
N ALA A 110 7.08 8.63 -12.51
CA ALA A 110 7.50 7.80 -13.63
C ALA A 110 7.22 6.33 -13.28
N LEU A 111 6.33 5.70 -14.04
CA LEU A 111 5.99 4.31 -13.84
C LEU A 111 7.00 3.40 -14.55
N THR A 112 7.34 2.29 -13.89
CA THR A 112 8.16 1.22 -14.46
C THR A 112 7.24 0.25 -15.20
N GLU A 113 7.60 -0.13 -16.42
CA GLU A 113 6.90 -1.19 -17.14
C GLU A 113 7.25 -2.53 -16.50
N CYS A 114 6.27 -3.41 -16.32
CA CYS A 114 6.52 -4.80 -15.95
C CYS A 114 7.19 -5.49 -17.16
N GLU A 115 8.22 -6.30 -16.92
CA GLU A 115 8.79 -7.11 -18.01
C GLU A 115 7.77 -8.20 -18.37
N GLU A 116 7.19 -8.11 -19.57
CA GLU A 116 6.36 -9.21 -20.10
C GLU A 116 7.25 -10.46 -20.22
N ALA A 117 6.88 -11.53 -19.49
CA ALA A 117 7.44 -12.84 -19.80
C ALA A 117 7.17 -13.15 -21.28
N GLU A 118 8.20 -13.50 -22.05
CA GLU A 118 8.06 -13.87 -23.45
C GLU A 118 7.01 -15.00 -23.54
N GLU A 119 5.78 -14.64 -23.91
CA GLU A 119 4.70 -15.60 -24.11
C GLU A 119 5.08 -16.55 -25.25
N ASP A 120 5.38 -17.79 -24.93
CA ASP A 120 5.30 -18.91 -25.89
C ASP A 120 3.84 -19.01 -26.37
N ASP A 121 3.63 -18.70 -27.63
CA ASP A 121 2.38 -18.63 -28.41
C ASP A 121 1.44 -19.83 -28.16
N HIS A 122 0.65 -19.81 -27.08
CA HIS A 122 -0.51 -20.67 -26.88
C HIS A 122 -1.74 -19.84 -26.54
N GLY A 123 -2.41 -19.36 -27.60
CA GLY A 123 -3.59 -18.54 -27.57
C GLY A 123 -4.72 -19.04 -26.66
N HIS A 124 -4.90 -18.39 -25.54
CA HIS A 124 -6.15 -18.31 -24.83
C HIS A 124 -6.38 -16.82 -24.51
N GLY A 125 -7.30 -16.19 -25.25
CA GLY A 125 -7.68 -14.80 -25.05
C GLY A 125 -8.28 -14.59 -23.65
N HIS A 126 -7.52 -13.98 -22.77
CA HIS A 126 -8.02 -13.31 -21.59
C HIS A 126 -8.23 -11.85 -21.95
N GLU A 127 -9.41 -11.32 -21.69
CA GLU A 127 -9.76 -9.91 -21.89
C GLU A 127 -8.87 -9.05 -20.99
N GLY A 128 -8.10 -8.16 -21.61
CA GLY A 128 -7.01 -7.37 -21.06
C GLY A 128 -7.27 -6.70 -19.72
N HIS A 129 -6.58 -7.17 -18.72
CA HIS A 129 -6.20 -6.37 -17.57
C HIS A 129 -4.87 -5.71 -17.92
N ASN A 130 -4.79 -4.40 -17.68
CA ASN A 130 -3.63 -3.59 -18.07
C ASN A 130 -2.51 -3.80 -17.04
N HIS A 131 -1.77 -4.91 -17.15
CA HIS A 131 -0.63 -5.24 -16.26
C HIS A 131 0.69 -4.60 -16.72
N ASP A 132 0.61 -3.59 -17.61
CA ASP A 132 1.78 -3.03 -18.25
C ASP A 132 2.72 -2.23 -17.33
N VAL A 133 2.30 -1.92 -16.09
CA VAL A 133 3.09 -1.06 -15.19
C VAL A 133 3.11 -1.57 -13.74
N ASP A 134 4.26 -1.44 -13.09
CA ASP A 134 4.40 -1.68 -11.66
C ASP A 134 3.69 -0.57 -10.86
N ASN A 135 2.69 -0.95 -10.08
CA ASN A 135 1.87 -0.03 -9.30
C ASN A 135 2.33 0.11 -7.83
N HIS A 136 3.42 -0.55 -7.41
CA HIS A 136 3.95 -0.53 -6.05
C HIS A 136 4.81 0.71 -5.75
N ILE A 137 4.37 1.85 -6.26
CA ILE A 137 5.10 3.13 -6.26
C ILE A 137 5.49 3.63 -4.86
N TRP A 138 4.71 3.29 -3.82
CA TRP A 138 4.95 3.71 -2.43
C TRP A 138 6.20 3.10 -1.81
N LEU A 139 6.75 2.02 -2.37
CA LEU A 139 7.97 1.38 -1.86
C LEU A 139 9.24 2.21 -2.16
N SER A 140 9.11 3.30 -2.91
CA SER A 140 10.14 4.33 -3.00
C SER A 140 9.81 5.51 -2.07
N PRO A 141 10.66 5.88 -1.10
CA PRO A 141 10.45 7.07 -0.27
C PRO A 141 10.37 8.37 -1.09
N VAL A 142 11.06 8.42 -2.23
CA VAL A 142 11.01 9.54 -3.17
C VAL A 142 9.61 9.63 -3.81
N ASN A 143 9.08 8.52 -4.29
CA ASN A 143 7.73 8.48 -4.84
C ASN A 143 6.68 8.78 -3.76
N ALA A 144 6.84 8.25 -2.55
CA ALA A 144 5.96 8.56 -1.41
C ALA A 144 5.94 10.07 -1.09
N SER A 145 7.05 10.78 -1.31
CA SER A 145 7.10 12.24 -1.20
C SER A 145 6.27 12.94 -2.28
N ILE A 146 6.28 12.44 -3.51
CA ILE A 146 5.41 12.93 -4.59
C ILE A 146 3.94 12.64 -4.27
N MET A 147 3.64 11.42 -3.82
CA MET A 147 2.29 11.03 -3.38
C MET A 147 1.77 11.96 -2.29
N ALA A 148 2.57 12.25 -1.26
CA ALA A 148 2.19 13.16 -0.18
C ALA A 148 1.88 14.58 -0.69
N GLN A 149 2.64 15.07 -1.68
CA GLN A 149 2.40 16.38 -2.31
C GLN A 149 1.09 16.38 -3.10
N ASN A 150 0.83 15.35 -3.92
CA ASN A 150 -0.40 15.21 -4.69
C ASN A 150 -1.63 15.14 -3.78
N ILE A 151 -1.55 14.35 -2.70
CA ILE A 151 -2.62 14.25 -1.70
C ILE A 151 -2.86 15.61 -1.04
N CYS A 152 -1.81 16.32 -0.64
CA CYS A 152 -1.92 17.64 -0.03
C CYS A 152 -2.60 18.65 -0.97
N GLU A 153 -2.20 18.71 -2.24
CA GLU A 153 -2.82 19.60 -3.23
C GLU A 153 -4.30 19.26 -3.44
N GLY A 154 -4.64 17.98 -3.56
CA GLY A 154 -6.02 17.52 -3.67
C GLY A 154 -6.86 17.91 -2.45
N LEU A 155 -6.34 17.68 -1.24
CA LEU A 155 -7.01 18.07 0.01
C LEU A 155 -7.19 19.59 0.12
N CYS A 156 -6.19 20.39 -0.27
CA CYS A 156 -6.32 21.86 -0.32
C CYS A 156 -7.43 22.31 -1.26
N GLY A 157 -7.59 21.62 -2.41
CA GLY A 157 -8.66 21.91 -3.35
C GLY A 157 -10.06 21.65 -2.78
N VAL A 158 -10.21 20.55 -2.01
CA VAL A 158 -11.52 20.17 -1.43
C VAL A 158 -11.79 20.94 -0.13
N TYR A 159 -10.79 21.14 0.71
CA TYR A 159 -10.91 21.80 2.03
C TYR A 159 -10.04 23.06 2.13
N PRO A 160 -10.31 24.12 1.34
CA PRO A 160 -9.44 25.30 1.29
C PRO A 160 -9.32 26.02 2.65
N GLY A 161 -10.28 25.84 3.55
CA GLY A 161 -10.20 26.39 4.92
C GLY A 161 -9.12 25.73 5.80
N GLN A 162 -8.57 24.58 5.40
CA GLN A 162 -7.55 23.85 6.14
C GLN A 162 -6.16 23.89 5.45
N GLU A 163 -6.02 24.58 4.33
CA GLU A 163 -4.80 24.62 3.51
C GLU A 163 -3.53 24.87 4.31
N SER A 164 -3.56 25.83 5.24
CA SER A 164 -2.37 26.17 6.04
C SER A 164 -1.91 25.01 6.94
N ILE A 165 -2.84 24.19 7.44
CA ILE A 165 -2.53 23.03 8.27
C ILE A 165 -1.98 21.91 7.39
N PHE A 166 -2.64 21.60 6.27
CA PHE A 166 -2.15 20.60 5.33
C PHE A 166 -0.71 20.88 4.86
N ARG A 167 -0.42 22.14 4.46
CA ARG A 167 0.92 22.54 4.01
C ARG A 167 1.96 22.47 5.14
N SER A 168 1.57 22.81 6.37
CA SER A 168 2.46 22.66 7.54
C SER A 168 2.76 21.18 7.83
N ASN A 169 1.74 20.33 7.78
CA ASN A 169 1.89 18.89 7.99
C ASN A 169 2.71 18.24 6.87
N LEU A 170 2.52 18.70 5.63
CA LEU A 170 3.31 18.24 4.48
C LEU A 170 4.82 18.47 4.70
N LEU A 171 5.23 19.62 5.22
CA LEU A 171 6.65 19.89 5.48
C LEU A 171 7.26 18.88 6.46
N THR A 172 6.50 18.52 7.50
CA THR A 172 6.94 17.51 8.48
C THR A 172 6.99 16.12 7.84
N LEU A 173 5.96 15.77 7.08
CA LEU A 173 5.88 14.47 6.39
C LEU A 173 7.00 14.29 5.37
N LEU A 174 7.32 15.32 4.58
CA LEU A 174 8.43 15.29 3.62
C LEU A 174 9.79 15.15 4.33
N ALA A 175 9.98 15.80 5.48
CA ALA A 175 11.20 15.63 6.26
C ALA A 175 11.38 14.21 6.80
N ASP A 176 10.28 13.54 7.21
CA ASP A 176 10.33 12.15 7.67
C ASP A 176 10.58 11.18 6.51
N LEU A 177 10.03 11.44 5.32
CA LEU A 177 10.30 10.65 4.11
C LEU A 177 11.74 10.82 3.62
N GLU A 178 12.30 12.04 3.68
CA GLU A 178 13.72 12.31 3.40
C GLU A 178 14.63 11.59 4.42
N ALA A 179 14.24 11.56 5.69
CA ALA A 179 14.97 10.82 6.72
C ALA A 179 14.95 9.31 6.47
N LEU A 180 13.83 8.75 6.01
CA LEU A 180 13.72 7.36 5.61
C LEU A 180 14.62 7.04 4.41
N GLN A 181 14.62 7.87 3.37
CA GLN A 181 15.52 7.73 2.21
C GLN A 181 16.98 7.74 2.64
N THR A 182 17.39 8.76 3.42
CA THR A 182 18.75 8.90 3.93
C THR A 182 19.16 7.72 4.81
N TYR A 183 18.24 7.20 5.62
CA TYR A 183 18.47 6.00 6.43
C TYR A 183 18.82 4.81 5.55
N GLY A 184 18.01 4.54 4.51
CA GLY A 184 18.26 3.44 3.58
C GLY A 184 19.58 3.59 2.84
N GLU A 185 19.86 4.77 2.29
CA GLU A 185 21.15 5.06 1.62
C GLU A 185 22.34 4.82 2.56
N THR A 186 22.21 5.19 3.83
CA THR A 186 23.28 5.01 4.82
C THR A 186 23.44 3.54 5.23
N GLN A 187 22.33 2.84 5.50
CA GLN A 187 22.38 1.46 5.95
C GLN A 187 22.85 0.50 4.85
N LEU A 188 22.52 0.80 3.59
CA LEU A 188 22.79 -0.04 2.44
C LEU A 188 24.01 0.43 1.61
N ALA A 189 24.80 1.40 2.12
CA ALA A 189 25.98 1.94 1.41
C ALA A 189 27.05 0.86 1.14
N ASP A 190 27.34 0.03 2.14
CA ASP A 190 28.47 -0.90 2.16
C ASP A 190 28.00 -2.37 2.06
N LEU A 191 26.97 -2.66 1.25
CA LEU A 191 26.51 -4.04 1.02
C LEU A 191 27.56 -4.85 0.27
N SER A 192 27.72 -6.12 0.65
CA SER A 192 28.60 -7.08 -0.04
C SER A 192 27.98 -7.64 -1.32
N CYS A 193 26.65 -7.68 -1.39
CA CYS A 193 25.85 -8.06 -2.55
C CYS A 193 24.77 -7.02 -2.82
N ARG A 194 24.49 -6.69 -4.09
CA ARG A 194 23.43 -5.78 -4.49
C ARG A 194 22.39 -6.43 -5.39
N GLU A 195 22.56 -7.72 -5.61
CA GLU A 195 21.64 -8.55 -6.40
C GLU A 195 20.73 -9.36 -5.47
N LEU A 196 19.45 -9.48 -5.83
CA LEU A 196 18.47 -10.24 -5.05
C LEU A 196 17.44 -10.91 -5.94
N ILE A 197 16.85 -11.98 -5.42
CA ILE A 197 15.67 -12.63 -5.96
C ILE A 197 14.53 -12.42 -4.98
N THR A 198 13.38 -11.96 -5.47
CA THR A 198 12.15 -11.75 -4.70
C THR A 198 11.10 -12.79 -5.09
N PHE A 199 10.16 -13.07 -4.20
CA PHE A 199 9.04 -13.96 -4.51
C PHE A 199 7.89 -13.21 -5.18
N HIS A 200 7.67 -11.97 -4.85
CA HIS A 200 6.65 -11.13 -5.49
C HIS A 200 7.30 -10.08 -6.39
N ASP A 201 6.70 -9.84 -7.55
CA ASP A 201 7.11 -8.78 -8.49
C ASP A 201 6.48 -7.45 -8.08
N GLY A 202 7.01 -6.83 -7.04
CA GLY A 202 6.51 -5.56 -6.52
C GLY A 202 7.57 -4.73 -5.82
N PHE A 203 8.82 -5.20 -5.78
CA PHE A 203 9.90 -4.52 -5.05
C PHE A 203 10.82 -3.67 -5.94
N SER A 204 10.49 -3.47 -7.22
CA SER A 204 11.33 -2.75 -8.18
C SER A 204 11.61 -1.31 -7.74
N TYR A 205 10.62 -0.58 -7.21
CA TYR A 205 10.83 0.78 -6.70
C TYR A 205 11.68 0.81 -5.42
N LEU A 206 11.56 -0.19 -4.54
CA LEU A 206 12.43 -0.31 -3.37
C LEU A 206 13.87 -0.57 -3.80
N ALA A 207 14.07 -1.52 -4.70
CA ALA A 207 15.39 -1.85 -5.24
C ALA A 207 16.04 -0.65 -5.93
N ALA A 208 15.31 0.02 -6.82
CA ALA A 208 15.80 1.21 -7.52
C ALA A 208 16.15 2.38 -6.58
N SER A 209 15.42 2.53 -5.46
CA SER A 209 15.68 3.59 -4.47
C SER A 209 17.04 3.45 -3.77
N PHE A 210 17.60 2.24 -3.74
CA PHE A 210 18.81 1.92 -2.99
C PHE A 210 19.90 1.24 -3.84
N ASP A 211 19.85 1.39 -5.16
CA ASP A 211 20.82 0.84 -6.10
C ASP A 211 20.99 -0.69 -5.95
N LEU A 212 19.86 -1.40 -5.83
CA LEU A 212 19.78 -2.86 -5.84
C LEU A 212 19.23 -3.33 -7.17
N THR A 213 19.56 -4.58 -7.54
CA THR A 213 19.10 -5.21 -8.78
C THR A 213 18.29 -6.46 -8.44
N ILE A 214 17.02 -6.49 -8.82
CA ILE A 214 16.23 -7.72 -8.79
C ILE A 214 16.59 -8.52 -10.04
N LEU A 215 17.16 -9.71 -9.84
CA LEU A 215 17.51 -10.63 -10.94
C LEU A 215 16.26 -11.31 -11.48
N ARG A 216 15.35 -11.69 -10.56
CA ARG A 216 14.09 -12.35 -10.89
C ARG A 216 13.07 -12.15 -9.77
N ALA A 217 11.80 -11.99 -10.15
CA ALA A 217 10.66 -12.25 -9.30
C ALA A 217 10.12 -13.66 -9.60
N ILE A 218 9.76 -14.44 -8.57
CA ILE A 218 9.40 -15.86 -8.73
C ILE A 218 7.90 -16.04 -9.00
N GLU A 219 7.08 -15.21 -8.37
CA GLU A 219 5.63 -15.22 -8.49
C GLU A 219 5.21 -13.89 -9.13
N GLU A 220 4.73 -13.94 -10.36
CA GLU A 220 4.18 -12.75 -11.05
C GLU A 220 2.89 -12.29 -10.36
N GLU A 221 2.09 -13.25 -9.89
CA GLU A 221 0.88 -13.01 -9.11
C GLU A 221 0.94 -13.73 -7.76
N SER A 222 0.47 -13.06 -6.71
CA SER A 222 0.40 -13.66 -5.37
C SER A 222 -0.41 -14.95 -5.37
N GLY A 223 0.26 -16.07 -4.99
CA GLY A 223 -0.36 -17.39 -4.87
C GLY A 223 -0.16 -18.30 -6.08
N SER A 224 0.56 -17.89 -7.13
CA SER A 224 1.08 -18.81 -8.14
C SER A 224 2.20 -19.68 -7.52
N GLU A 225 2.19 -20.99 -7.76
CA GLU A 225 3.27 -21.88 -7.30
C GLU A 225 4.28 -22.06 -8.44
N ALA A 226 5.55 -21.76 -8.17
CA ALA A 226 6.62 -22.02 -9.11
C ALA A 226 6.66 -23.51 -9.52
N SER A 227 6.78 -23.78 -10.81
CA SER A 227 6.93 -25.13 -11.35
C SER A 227 8.27 -25.76 -10.94
N ALA A 228 8.40 -27.07 -11.09
CA ALA A 228 9.66 -27.74 -10.81
C ALA A 228 10.81 -27.28 -11.73
N ALA A 229 10.52 -26.85 -12.96
CA ALA A 229 11.50 -26.32 -13.88
C ALA A 229 12.00 -24.93 -13.43
N GLU A 230 11.10 -24.03 -13.07
CA GLU A 230 11.43 -22.71 -12.54
C GLU A 230 12.24 -22.80 -11.24
N LEU A 231 11.89 -23.73 -10.33
CA LEU A 231 12.69 -23.97 -9.11
C LEU A 231 14.12 -24.39 -9.41
N ILE A 232 14.36 -25.21 -10.45
CA ILE A 232 15.70 -25.62 -10.86
C ILE A 232 16.48 -24.41 -11.38
N GLU A 233 15.87 -23.60 -12.25
CA GLU A 233 16.50 -22.39 -12.79
C GLU A 233 16.85 -21.38 -11.68
N LEU A 234 15.95 -21.20 -10.70
CA LEU A 234 16.20 -20.32 -9.57
C LEU A 234 17.35 -20.80 -8.67
N ILE A 235 17.44 -22.12 -8.45
CA ILE A 235 18.57 -22.71 -7.72
C ILE A 235 19.88 -22.44 -8.45
N GLU A 236 19.92 -22.66 -9.79
CA GLU A 236 21.09 -22.40 -10.62
C GLU A 236 21.47 -20.89 -10.59
N GLU A 237 20.50 -19.99 -10.58
CA GLU A 237 20.71 -18.55 -10.52
C GLU A 237 21.27 -18.11 -9.16
N VAL A 238 20.72 -18.62 -8.05
CA VAL A 238 21.23 -18.38 -6.69
C VAL A 238 22.71 -18.82 -6.59
N GLU A 239 23.03 -20.01 -7.12
CA GLU A 239 24.41 -20.53 -7.10
C GLU A 239 25.34 -19.75 -8.04
N HIS A 240 24.87 -19.38 -9.24
CA HIS A 240 25.67 -18.65 -10.24
C HIS A 240 26.07 -17.27 -9.76
N HIS A 241 25.14 -16.53 -9.16
CA HIS A 241 25.38 -15.19 -8.62
C HIS A 241 25.94 -15.21 -7.20
N ASN A 242 26.05 -16.37 -6.55
CA ASN A 242 26.48 -16.54 -5.16
C ASN A 242 25.63 -15.67 -4.22
N LEU A 243 24.32 -15.65 -4.41
CA LEU A 243 23.43 -14.84 -3.61
C LEU A 243 23.49 -15.25 -2.13
N PRO A 244 23.61 -14.30 -1.19
CA PRO A 244 23.69 -14.62 0.24
C PRO A 244 22.31 -14.95 0.85
N ALA A 245 21.22 -14.60 0.17
CA ALA A 245 19.84 -14.74 0.64
C ALA A 245 18.83 -14.71 -0.51
N ILE A 246 17.61 -15.19 -0.23
CA ILE A 246 16.42 -14.99 -1.06
C ILE A 246 15.33 -14.30 -0.22
N PHE A 247 14.42 -13.58 -0.88
CA PHE A 247 13.43 -12.72 -0.21
C PHE A 247 12.01 -13.14 -0.54
N THR A 248 11.26 -13.53 0.50
CA THR A 248 9.81 -13.76 0.43
C THR A 248 9.06 -12.51 0.87
N GLU A 249 7.76 -12.49 0.65
CA GLU A 249 6.87 -11.54 1.30
C GLU A 249 6.10 -12.17 2.47
N ALA A 250 5.56 -11.33 3.37
CA ALA A 250 4.88 -11.79 4.58
C ALA A 250 3.62 -12.64 4.30
N SER A 251 2.99 -12.46 3.13
CA SER A 251 1.78 -13.17 2.71
C SER A 251 2.02 -14.21 1.60
N GLY A 252 3.28 -14.37 1.14
CA GLY A 252 3.65 -15.25 0.03
C GLY A 252 3.77 -16.72 0.40
N SER A 253 3.90 -17.57 -0.64
CA SER A 253 4.13 -19.00 -0.48
C SER A 253 5.53 -19.28 0.09
N VAL A 254 5.58 -20.00 1.21
CA VAL A 254 6.86 -20.43 1.82
C VAL A 254 7.40 -21.75 1.23
N SER A 255 6.62 -22.43 0.38
CA SER A 255 6.98 -23.77 -0.11
C SER A 255 8.17 -23.74 -1.07
N ALA A 256 8.14 -22.88 -2.07
CA ALA A 256 9.20 -22.69 -3.05
C ALA A 256 10.49 -22.17 -2.37
N ALA A 257 10.38 -21.17 -1.50
CA ALA A 257 11.50 -20.63 -0.73
C ALA A 257 12.20 -21.72 0.10
N ALA A 258 11.42 -22.60 0.76
CA ALA A 258 11.96 -23.68 1.55
C ALA A 258 12.71 -24.72 0.69
N VAL A 259 12.27 -24.97 -0.55
CA VAL A 259 12.98 -25.85 -1.49
C VAL A 259 14.32 -25.24 -1.88
N ILE A 260 14.31 -23.97 -2.34
CA ILE A 260 15.53 -23.28 -2.77
C ILE A 260 16.53 -23.18 -1.61
N SER A 261 16.08 -22.74 -0.43
CA SER A 261 16.94 -22.65 0.76
C SER A 261 17.54 -24.01 1.17
N ARG A 262 16.80 -25.10 1.06
CA ARG A 262 17.31 -26.45 1.36
C ARG A 262 18.37 -26.91 0.37
N GLU A 263 18.17 -26.66 -0.93
CA GLU A 263 19.09 -27.12 -1.98
C GLU A 263 20.36 -26.26 -2.05
N THR A 264 20.25 -24.94 -1.89
CA THR A 264 21.37 -23.99 -1.98
C THR A 264 22.06 -23.72 -0.64
N GLY A 265 21.36 -23.94 0.47
CA GLY A 265 21.82 -23.59 1.82
C GLY A 265 21.69 -22.10 2.17
N VAL A 266 21.17 -21.24 1.28
CA VAL A 266 20.98 -19.82 1.57
C VAL A 266 19.76 -19.58 2.46
N PRO A 267 19.82 -18.62 3.40
CA PRO A 267 18.69 -18.25 4.24
C PRO A 267 17.60 -17.51 3.43
N THR A 268 16.39 -17.57 3.96
CA THR A 268 15.25 -16.80 3.46
C THR A 268 14.96 -15.64 4.41
N TYR A 269 14.77 -14.46 3.87
CA TYR A 269 14.34 -13.27 4.58
C TYR A 269 12.97 -12.82 4.08
N THR A 270 12.24 -12.06 4.91
CA THR A 270 10.90 -11.59 4.54
C THR A 270 10.92 -10.08 4.39
N LEU A 271 10.45 -9.59 3.23
CA LEU A 271 10.16 -8.19 2.98
C LEU A 271 8.66 -7.93 3.15
N ASP A 272 8.33 -6.71 3.55
CA ASP A 272 6.96 -6.26 3.75
C ASP A 272 6.55 -5.32 2.60
N MET A 273 5.42 -5.61 1.96
CA MET A 273 4.84 -4.74 0.93
C MET A 273 4.34 -3.40 1.49
N ALA A 274 4.38 -3.21 2.80
CA ALA A 274 3.87 -2.03 3.51
C ALA A 274 2.38 -1.74 3.22
N MET A 275 1.60 -2.76 2.87
CA MET A 275 0.16 -2.67 2.61
C MET A 275 -0.70 -3.09 3.77
N SER A 276 -0.14 -3.80 4.74
CA SER A 276 -0.81 -4.32 5.94
C SER A 276 -0.11 -3.82 7.21
N GLY A 277 -0.72 -4.08 8.37
CA GLY A 277 -0.16 -3.62 9.66
C GLY A 277 -0.61 -2.20 10.03
N ASP A 278 0.16 -1.56 10.91
CA ASP A 278 -0.22 -0.31 11.56
C ASP A 278 0.55 0.92 11.02
N SER A 279 1.72 0.74 10.42
CA SER A 279 2.54 1.85 9.92
C SER A 279 3.34 1.49 8.67
N TYR A 280 3.19 2.32 7.66
CA TYR A 280 3.98 2.32 6.44
C TYR A 280 5.47 2.57 6.74
N PHE A 281 5.78 3.54 7.60
CA PHE A 281 7.17 3.86 7.95
C PHE A 281 7.87 2.71 8.67
N GLU A 282 7.20 2.04 9.62
CA GLU A 282 7.77 0.89 10.32
C GLU A 282 8.08 -0.25 9.35
N ALA A 283 7.19 -0.54 8.40
CA ALA A 283 7.42 -1.55 7.37
C ALA A 283 8.62 -1.21 6.48
N MET A 284 8.75 0.06 6.06
CA MET A 284 9.87 0.51 5.24
C MET A 284 11.21 0.46 5.97
N TYR A 285 11.27 0.88 7.24
CA TYR A 285 12.48 0.72 8.06
C TYR A 285 12.85 -0.75 8.25
N HIS A 286 11.86 -1.61 8.50
CA HIS A 286 12.06 -3.06 8.60
C HIS A 286 12.66 -3.64 7.30
N ASN A 287 12.15 -3.26 6.14
CA ASN A 287 12.69 -3.70 4.86
C ASN A 287 14.17 -3.31 4.68
N ILE A 288 14.53 -2.07 5.02
CA ILE A 288 15.91 -1.58 4.95
C ILE A 288 16.83 -2.40 5.88
N ASP A 289 16.39 -2.64 7.13
CA ASP A 289 17.17 -3.41 8.09
C ASP A 289 17.32 -4.88 7.66
N THR A 290 16.26 -5.47 7.10
CA THR A 290 16.26 -6.82 6.54
C THR A 290 17.23 -6.94 5.36
N LEU A 291 17.20 -6.01 4.43
CA LEU A 291 18.13 -5.97 3.30
C LEU A 291 19.58 -5.84 3.76
N LYS A 292 19.84 -4.98 4.76
CA LYS A 292 21.17 -4.84 5.35
C LYS A 292 21.67 -6.13 5.99
N GLU A 293 20.82 -6.82 6.75
CA GLU A 293 21.18 -8.09 7.42
C GLU A 293 21.47 -9.19 6.39
N ALA A 294 20.65 -9.25 5.33
CA ALA A 294 20.72 -10.29 4.33
C ALA A 294 21.87 -10.13 3.33
N LEU A 295 22.22 -8.89 2.95
CA LEU A 295 23.14 -8.55 1.86
C LEU A 295 24.45 -7.90 2.33
N GLY A 296 24.55 -7.58 3.63
CA GLY A 296 25.67 -6.85 4.25
C GLY A 296 26.93 -7.65 4.61
#